data_7beebc8bdec67e040d7b758c70e5aa52
#
_entry.id   7beebc8bdec67e040d7b758c70e5aa52
#
_cell.length_a   1.000
_cell.length_b   1.000
_cell.length_c   1.000
_cell.angle_alpha   90.00
_cell.angle_beta   90.00
_cell.angle_gamma   90.00
#
_symmetry.space_group_name_H-M   'P 1'
#
loop_
_entity.id
_entity.type
_entity.pdbx_description
1 polymer ?
#
loop_
_entity_poly.entity_id
_entity_poly.type
_entity_poly.pdbx_seq_one_letter_code
_entity_poly.pdbx_strand_id
1 'polypeptide(L)'
;MLDYKYSTKLNQAFPVLLVAAIGILYLTDNFIIGKWLGGFWGNYVVRPLLWAMLAVLVIRVFPGVRPAGKLRLRKFLCWMAFLCGALAIIASLATGVLDGFGESPYDLSPRGMLTNLIFLGTFVAGLEFSRAWLINQVFRSNPTWGVAVVSLFFALFWFPASVLTTLTDNLKIAQFLGITLFPAISENLLTSYLALLGGAWPAIVYRGTWLAFEWFFPILPDPGWVTKTLVATFIPLVGLTLVRQYYLDEKKSRKELTREENHQASLITGIAAIIIIWFCAGVFSIFPSVIVSGSMLPVIQIGDVVIVKKIPAEQVQVGDIIQFKTENNRVAHRVIDIREENHQKVLITKGDNNQAVDSDPVLPEQVVGRVVAIIPKIGWPSMIIHSADLSAFKLLAEQINGEL
;
A
#
# COMPACT_ATOMS: atom_id res chain seq x y z
N MET A 1 -11.27 -31.60 -42.40
CA MET A 1 -10.33 -32.31 -41.50
C MET A 1 -8.99 -31.58 -41.32
N LEU A 2 -8.48 -30.90 -42.33
CA LEU A 2 -7.26 -30.08 -42.29
C LEU A 2 -7.43 -28.82 -41.40
N ASP A 3 -8.57 -28.13 -41.46
CA ASP A 3 -8.85 -26.93 -40.66
C ASP A 3 -8.90 -27.20 -39.13
N TYR A 4 -9.39 -28.36 -38.73
CA TYR A 4 -9.46 -28.74 -37.30
C TYR A 4 -8.07 -29.00 -36.71
N LYS A 5 -7.15 -29.57 -37.48
CA LYS A 5 -5.78 -29.87 -37.04
C LYS A 5 -4.89 -28.62 -36.99
N TYR A 6 -5.13 -27.64 -37.86
CA TYR A 6 -4.48 -26.33 -37.80
C TYR A 6 -4.98 -25.51 -36.63
N SER A 7 -6.28 -25.51 -36.33
CA SER A 7 -6.90 -24.85 -35.21
C SER A 7 -6.36 -25.38 -33.85
N THR A 8 -6.14 -26.70 -33.72
CA THR A 8 -5.59 -27.29 -32.50
C THR A 8 -4.12 -26.96 -32.28
N LYS A 9 -3.28 -26.96 -33.34
CA LYS A 9 -1.88 -26.56 -33.24
C LYS A 9 -1.72 -25.08 -32.89
N LEU A 10 -2.53 -24.21 -33.51
CA LEU A 10 -2.53 -22.78 -33.21
C LEU A 10 -2.94 -22.50 -31.73
N ASN A 11 -3.97 -23.20 -31.26
CA ASN A 11 -4.41 -23.08 -29.87
C ASN A 11 -3.35 -23.52 -28.85
N GLN A 12 -2.48 -24.45 -29.19
CA GLN A 12 -1.34 -24.89 -28.35
C GLN A 12 -0.17 -23.89 -28.39
N ALA A 13 -0.05 -23.07 -29.43
CA ALA A 13 1.03 -22.08 -29.52
C ALA A 13 0.75 -20.80 -28.72
N PHE A 14 -0.51 -20.41 -28.54
CA PHE A 14 -0.86 -19.16 -27.84
C PHE A 14 -0.29 -19.00 -26.43
N PRO A 15 -0.29 -20.03 -25.55
CA PRO A 15 0.34 -19.92 -24.23
C PRO A 15 1.83 -19.58 -24.30
N VAL A 16 2.55 -20.28 -25.20
CA VAL A 16 3.98 -20.07 -25.40
C VAL A 16 4.25 -18.68 -25.95
N LEU A 17 3.46 -18.23 -26.94
CA LEU A 17 3.57 -16.89 -27.50
C LEU A 17 3.31 -15.82 -26.46
N LEU A 18 2.32 -16.00 -25.58
CA LEU A 18 2.02 -15.03 -24.52
C LEU A 18 3.13 -14.95 -23.49
N VAL A 19 3.62 -16.09 -23.01
CA VAL A 19 4.74 -16.14 -22.07
C VAL A 19 6.00 -15.51 -22.69
N ALA A 20 6.29 -15.82 -23.95
CA ALA A 20 7.41 -15.22 -24.68
C ALA A 20 7.23 -13.70 -24.83
N ALA A 21 6.04 -13.24 -25.22
CA ALA A 21 5.75 -11.81 -25.35
C ALA A 21 5.95 -11.05 -24.03
N ILE A 22 5.45 -11.60 -22.91
CA ILE A 22 5.64 -11.02 -21.59
C ILE A 22 7.14 -11.03 -21.22
N GLY A 23 7.85 -12.13 -21.47
CA GLY A 23 9.29 -12.24 -21.22
C GLY A 23 10.10 -11.21 -22.03
N ILE A 24 9.81 -11.07 -23.34
CA ILE A 24 10.43 -10.06 -24.19
C ILE A 24 10.14 -8.64 -23.67
N LEU A 25 8.91 -8.38 -23.25
CA LEU A 25 8.51 -7.10 -22.64
C LEU A 25 9.33 -6.79 -21.40
N TYR A 26 9.49 -7.75 -20.50
CA TYR A 26 10.30 -7.62 -19.30
C TYR A 26 11.77 -7.36 -19.62
N LEU A 27 12.35 -8.11 -20.53
CA LEU A 27 13.75 -7.92 -20.96
C LEU A 27 13.94 -6.55 -21.64
N THR A 28 13.01 -6.15 -22.49
CA THR A 28 13.03 -4.84 -23.14
C THR A 28 12.97 -3.72 -22.11
N ASP A 29 12.09 -3.85 -21.14
CA ASP A 29 11.93 -2.87 -20.05
C ASP A 29 13.18 -2.73 -19.18
N ASN A 30 13.77 -3.85 -18.77
CA ASN A 30 14.93 -3.84 -17.86
C ASN A 30 16.26 -3.50 -18.58
N PHE A 31 16.47 -3.93 -19.80
CA PHE A 31 17.77 -3.87 -20.44
C PHE A 31 17.86 -2.87 -21.61
N ILE A 32 16.74 -2.57 -22.27
CA ILE A 32 16.75 -1.70 -23.46
C ILE A 32 16.23 -0.31 -23.10
N ILE A 33 15.01 -0.21 -22.56
CA ILE A 33 14.39 1.10 -22.31
C ILE A 33 15.16 1.86 -21.25
N GLY A 34 15.56 1.21 -20.15
CA GLY A 34 16.32 1.85 -19.09
C GLY A 34 17.70 2.40 -19.52
N LYS A 35 18.35 1.74 -20.51
CA LYS A 35 19.68 2.14 -20.97
C LYS A 35 19.67 3.09 -22.18
N TRP A 36 18.77 2.87 -23.16
CA TRP A 36 18.82 3.52 -24.46
C TRP A 36 17.74 4.58 -24.67
N LEU A 37 16.61 4.46 -24.02
CA LEU A 37 15.43 5.33 -24.18
C LEU A 37 15.03 6.00 -22.84
N GLY A 38 16.01 6.23 -21.95
CA GLY A 38 15.76 6.84 -20.64
C GLY A 38 14.99 8.17 -20.71
N GLY A 39 14.41 8.59 -19.58
CA GLY A 39 13.64 9.82 -19.46
C GLY A 39 12.16 9.69 -19.87
N PHE A 40 11.58 10.81 -20.29
CA PHE A 40 10.14 10.90 -20.56
C PHE A 40 9.65 9.92 -21.65
N TRP A 41 10.35 9.86 -22.77
CA TRP A 41 9.94 9.03 -23.92
C TRP A 41 9.91 7.53 -23.61
N GLY A 42 10.95 7.03 -22.95
CA GLY A 42 11.00 5.62 -22.56
C GLY A 42 9.90 5.26 -21.55
N ASN A 43 9.78 6.06 -20.49
CA ASN A 43 8.88 5.74 -19.37
C ASN A 43 7.40 6.00 -19.68
N TYR A 44 7.08 7.12 -20.34
CA TYR A 44 5.69 7.57 -20.50
C TYR A 44 5.12 7.44 -21.91
N VAL A 45 5.93 6.99 -22.88
CA VAL A 45 5.44 6.72 -24.25
C VAL A 45 5.67 5.27 -24.62
N VAL A 46 6.92 4.80 -24.63
CA VAL A 46 7.25 3.46 -25.14
C VAL A 46 6.69 2.36 -24.24
N ARG A 47 6.91 2.45 -22.91
CA ARG A 47 6.36 1.45 -21.97
C ARG A 47 4.83 1.35 -22.03
N PRO A 48 4.06 2.44 -21.93
CA PRO A 48 2.60 2.38 -22.05
C PRO A 48 2.13 1.78 -23.37
N LEU A 49 2.78 2.13 -24.49
CA LEU A 49 2.43 1.57 -25.81
C LEU A 49 2.65 0.06 -25.87
N LEU A 50 3.76 -0.44 -25.34
CA LEU A 50 4.05 -1.88 -25.32
C LEU A 50 3.02 -2.66 -24.48
N TRP A 51 2.67 -2.15 -23.29
CA TRP A 51 1.66 -2.77 -22.44
C TRP A 51 0.26 -2.68 -23.04
N ALA A 52 -0.09 -1.56 -23.69
CA ALA A 52 -1.34 -1.42 -24.41
C ALA A 52 -1.43 -2.38 -25.60
N MET A 53 -0.34 -2.53 -26.36
CA MET A 53 -0.26 -3.51 -27.46
C MET A 53 -0.47 -4.94 -26.98
N LEU A 54 0.14 -5.33 -25.84
CA LEU A 54 -0.06 -6.63 -25.23
C LEU A 54 -1.54 -6.83 -24.82
N ALA A 55 -2.15 -5.84 -24.18
CA ALA A 55 -3.57 -5.90 -23.82
C ALA A 55 -4.47 -6.10 -25.06
N VAL A 56 -4.25 -5.29 -26.10
CA VAL A 56 -5.00 -5.39 -27.37
C VAL A 56 -4.78 -6.75 -28.05
N LEU A 57 -3.55 -7.25 -28.07
CA LEU A 57 -3.22 -8.56 -28.62
C LEU A 57 -4.01 -9.67 -27.91
N VAL A 58 -4.02 -9.66 -26.57
CA VAL A 58 -4.75 -10.68 -25.78
C VAL A 58 -6.25 -10.57 -25.98
N ILE A 59 -6.80 -9.35 -26.06
CA ILE A 59 -8.25 -9.14 -26.18
C ILE A 59 -8.77 -9.45 -27.59
N ARG A 60 -7.99 -9.13 -28.65
CA ARG A 60 -8.46 -9.16 -30.02
C ARG A 60 -7.99 -10.38 -30.83
N VAL A 61 -6.79 -10.88 -30.54
CA VAL A 61 -6.16 -11.95 -31.33
C VAL A 61 -6.27 -13.30 -30.63
N PHE A 62 -6.18 -13.33 -29.32
CA PHE A 62 -6.22 -14.59 -28.60
C PHE A 62 -7.65 -15.12 -28.46
N PRO A 63 -7.83 -16.45 -28.44
CA PRO A 63 -9.14 -17.05 -28.24
C PRO A 63 -9.81 -16.58 -26.95
N GLY A 64 -11.09 -16.24 -27.03
CA GLY A 64 -11.85 -15.82 -25.85
C GLY A 64 -11.92 -16.94 -24.82
N VAL A 65 -11.58 -16.62 -23.57
CA VAL A 65 -11.58 -17.59 -22.46
C VAL A 65 -12.63 -17.20 -21.43
N ARG A 66 -13.40 -18.19 -20.96
CA ARG A 66 -14.38 -17.99 -19.90
C ARG A 66 -13.72 -18.25 -18.54
N PRO A 67 -13.88 -17.35 -17.57
CA PRO A 67 -13.41 -17.58 -16.21
C PRO A 67 -14.10 -18.80 -15.57
N ALA A 68 -13.40 -19.45 -14.65
CA ALA A 68 -13.91 -20.64 -13.96
C ALA A 68 -15.11 -20.33 -13.05
N GLY A 69 -15.23 -19.10 -12.59
CA GLY A 69 -16.36 -18.67 -11.75
C GLY A 69 -17.61 -18.32 -12.57
N LYS A 70 -18.73 -18.12 -11.85
CA LYS A 70 -20.00 -17.74 -12.47
C LYS A 70 -19.96 -16.28 -12.93
N LEU A 71 -20.18 -16.01 -14.21
CA LEU A 71 -20.18 -14.67 -14.79
C LEU A 71 -21.15 -13.70 -14.12
N ARG A 72 -22.29 -14.20 -13.62
CA ARG A 72 -23.27 -13.40 -12.88
C ARG A 72 -22.71 -12.82 -11.58
N LEU A 73 -21.68 -13.45 -11.00
CA LEU A 73 -21.02 -12.98 -9.78
C LEU A 73 -19.82 -12.04 -10.05
N ARG A 74 -19.56 -11.66 -11.32
CA ARG A 74 -18.44 -10.79 -11.67
C ARG A 74 -18.52 -9.43 -10.96
N LYS A 75 -19.70 -8.81 -10.89
CA LYS A 75 -19.90 -7.53 -10.17
C LYS A 75 -19.57 -7.69 -8.68
N PHE A 76 -20.07 -8.73 -8.05
CA PHE A 76 -19.74 -9.08 -6.67
C PHE A 76 -18.24 -9.26 -6.47
N LEU A 77 -17.57 -10.00 -7.36
CA LEU A 77 -16.11 -10.16 -7.30
C LEU A 77 -15.34 -8.85 -7.50
N CYS A 78 -15.83 -7.92 -8.33
CA CYS A 78 -15.23 -6.58 -8.45
C CYS A 78 -15.37 -5.78 -7.14
N TRP A 79 -16.52 -5.86 -6.47
CA TRP A 79 -16.71 -5.24 -5.17
C TRP A 79 -15.81 -5.85 -4.09
N MET A 80 -15.71 -7.16 -4.02
CA MET A 80 -14.78 -7.83 -3.11
C MET A 80 -13.32 -7.45 -3.39
N ALA A 81 -12.95 -7.34 -4.66
CA ALA A 81 -11.63 -6.91 -5.10
C ALA A 81 -11.32 -5.46 -4.63
N PHE A 82 -12.28 -4.55 -4.80
CA PHE A 82 -12.18 -3.19 -4.31
C PHE A 82 -12.03 -3.14 -2.78
N LEU A 83 -12.85 -3.91 -2.04
CA LEU A 83 -12.74 -3.99 -0.58
C LEU A 83 -11.41 -4.56 -0.10
N CYS A 84 -10.84 -5.55 -0.81
CA CYS A 84 -9.51 -6.06 -0.52
C CYS A 84 -8.42 -4.99 -0.77
N GLY A 85 -8.54 -4.22 -1.85
CA GLY A 85 -7.65 -3.07 -2.11
C GLY A 85 -7.78 -1.99 -1.05
N ALA A 86 -9.01 -1.64 -0.66
CA ALA A 86 -9.25 -0.68 0.41
C ALA A 86 -8.71 -1.16 1.76
N LEU A 87 -8.85 -2.45 2.08
CA LEU A 87 -8.28 -3.05 3.28
C LEU A 87 -6.75 -2.93 3.29
N ALA A 88 -6.10 -3.19 2.15
CA ALA A 88 -4.65 -3.04 2.01
C ALA A 88 -4.22 -1.57 2.24
N ILE A 89 -4.96 -0.60 1.69
CA ILE A 89 -4.71 0.83 1.90
C ILE A 89 -4.87 1.20 3.37
N ILE A 90 -5.96 0.78 4.02
CA ILE A 90 -6.20 1.07 5.44
C ILE A 90 -5.08 0.48 6.31
N ALA A 91 -4.70 -0.77 6.06
CA ALA A 91 -3.63 -1.41 6.79
C ALA A 91 -2.28 -0.70 6.57
N SER A 92 -1.99 -0.29 5.33
CA SER A 92 -0.79 0.49 5.02
C SER A 92 -0.79 1.85 5.73
N LEU A 93 -1.93 2.57 5.72
CA LEU A 93 -2.05 3.85 6.44
C LEU A 93 -1.91 3.68 7.96
N ALA A 94 -2.41 2.58 8.52
CA ALA A 94 -2.20 2.26 9.92
C ALA A 94 -0.70 2.11 10.24
N THR A 95 0.10 1.53 9.34
CA THR A 95 1.56 1.49 9.51
C THR A 95 2.19 2.88 9.46
N GLY A 96 1.68 3.77 8.62
CA GLY A 96 2.14 5.16 8.59
C GLY A 96 1.84 5.94 9.88
N VAL A 97 0.72 5.64 10.53
CA VAL A 97 0.42 6.20 11.87
C VAL A 97 1.43 5.71 12.91
N LEU A 98 1.88 4.46 12.79
CA LEU A 98 2.83 3.84 13.71
C LEU A 98 4.27 4.31 13.44
N ASP A 99 4.70 4.24 12.19
CA ASP A 99 6.10 4.37 11.77
C ASP A 99 6.43 5.73 11.13
N GLY A 100 5.42 6.46 10.68
CA GLY A 100 5.56 7.76 10.01
C GLY A 100 5.09 7.75 8.56
N PHE A 101 5.07 8.97 7.99
CA PHE A 101 4.65 9.21 6.61
C PHE A 101 5.76 9.96 5.87
N GLY A 102 5.96 9.59 4.61
CA GLY A 102 6.84 10.27 3.67
C GLY A 102 6.07 10.99 2.56
N GLU A 103 6.77 11.81 1.79
CA GLU A 103 6.21 12.44 0.60
C GLU A 103 6.17 11.47 -0.57
N SER A 104 5.17 11.64 -1.44
CA SER A 104 5.06 10.83 -2.66
C SER A 104 6.22 11.12 -3.61
N PRO A 105 6.89 10.10 -4.18
CA PRO A 105 7.94 10.29 -5.17
C PRO A 105 7.39 10.64 -6.56
N TYR A 106 6.07 10.64 -6.76
CA TYR A 106 5.43 10.83 -8.05
C TYR A 106 5.04 12.29 -8.30
N ASP A 107 5.09 12.70 -9.58
CA ASP A 107 4.60 14.01 -10.00
C ASP A 107 3.07 14.06 -9.94
N LEU A 108 2.55 14.86 -9.02
CA LEU A 108 1.12 15.07 -8.79
C LEU A 108 0.57 16.32 -9.50
N SER A 109 1.38 16.97 -10.37
CA SER A 109 0.85 18.00 -11.27
C SER A 109 -0.23 17.41 -12.18
N PRO A 110 -1.18 18.22 -12.71
CA PRO A 110 -2.23 17.69 -13.62
C PRO A 110 -1.66 16.92 -14.82
N ARG A 111 -0.50 17.36 -15.35
CA ARG A 111 0.21 16.67 -16.42
C ARG A 111 0.83 15.36 -15.93
N GLY A 112 1.49 15.38 -14.78
CA GLY A 112 2.06 14.20 -14.15
C GLY A 112 1.00 13.15 -13.83
N MET A 113 -0.13 13.57 -13.24
CA MET A 113 -1.26 12.67 -12.97
C MET A 113 -1.80 12.01 -14.23
N LEU A 114 -1.95 12.75 -15.34
CA LEU A 114 -2.42 12.19 -16.60
C LEU A 114 -1.44 11.18 -17.18
N THR A 115 -0.14 11.49 -17.20
CA THR A 115 0.89 10.57 -17.70
C THR A 115 1.01 9.32 -16.83
N ASN A 116 0.94 9.46 -15.52
CA ASN A 116 0.93 8.35 -14.57
C ASN A 116 -0.31 7.46 -14.76
N LEU A 117 -1.49 8.05 -14.98
CA LEU A 117 -2.73 7.31 -15.23
C LEU A 117 -2.66 6.48 -16.52
N ILE A 118 -2.13 7.06 -17.60
CA ILE A 118 -1.95 6.35 -18.88
C ILE A 118 -0.97 5.18 -18.70
N PHE A 119 0.17 5.43 -18.06
CA PHE A 119 1.16 4.39 -17.79
C PHE A 119 0.55 3.26 -16.95
N LEU A 120 -0.03 3.59 -15.82
CA LEU A 120 -0.58 2.64 -14.89
C LEU A 120 -1.76 1.85 -15.49
N GLY A 121 -2.66 2.54 -16.17
CA GLY A 121 -3.83 1.92 -16.79
C GLY A 121 -3.44 0.90 -17.88
N THR A 122 -2.48 1.24 -18.73
CA THR A 122 -1.99 0.33 -19.77
C THR A 122 -1.22 -0.85 -19.20
N PHE A 123 -0.38 -0.59 -18.20
CA PHE A 123 0.38 -1.62 -17.47
C PHE A 123 -0.56 -2.64 -16.81
N VAL A 124 -1.50 -2.16 -16.00
CA VAL A 124 -2.47 -3.03 -15.31
C VAL A 124 -3.34 -3.80 -16.30
N ALA A 125 -3.80 -3.14 -17.39
CA ALA A 125 -4.58 -3.83 -18.41
C ALA A 125 -3.76 -4.93 -19.07
N GLY A 126 -2.56 -4.65 -19.56
CA GLY A 126 -1.68 -5.64 -20.22
C GLY A 126 -1.39 -6.83 -19.31
N LEU A 127 -1.08 -6.55 -18.05
CA LEU A 127 -0.76 -7.57 -17.07
C LEU A 127 -1.97 -8.46 -16.74
N GLU A 128 -3.12 -7.87 -16.43
CA GLU A 128 -4.26 -8.62 -15.89
C GLU A 128 -5.09 -9.32 -16.97
N PHE A 129 -5.17 -8.79 -18.18
CA PHE A 129 -5.75 -9.54 -19.32
C PHE A 129 -4.88 -10.76 -19.66
N SER A 130 -3.57 -10.62 -19.65
CA SER A 130 -2.63 -11.74 -19.87
C SER A 130 -2.74 -12.80 -18.78
N ARG A 131 -2.79 -12.39 -17.52
CA ARG A 131 -2.99 -13.27 -16.37
C ARG A 131 -4.30 -14.05 -16.47
N ALA A 132 -5.40 -13.35 -16.71
CA ALA A 132 -6.72 -13.96 -16.79
C ALA A 132 -6.80 -14.97 -17.94
N TRP A 133 -6.16 -14.67 -19.04
CA TRP A 133 -6.09 -15.58 -20.18
C TRP A 133 -5.26 -16.82 -19.84
N LEU A 134 -4.03 -16.66 -19.32
CA LEU A 134 -3.16 -17.77 -18.96
C LEU A 134 -3.81 -18.74 -17.97
N ILE A 135 -4.36 -18.21 -16.89
CA ILE A 135 -4.89 -19.06 -15.82
C ILE A 135 -6.14 -19.84 -16.27
N ASN A 136 -7.02 -19.23 -17.06
CA ASN A 136 -8.26 -19.86 -17.50
C ASN A 136 -8.12 -20.71 -18.77
N GLN A 137 -7.06 -20.52 -19.56
CA GLN A 137 -6.79 -21.33 -20.73
C GLN A 137 -5.89 -22.52 -20.43
N VAL A 138 -4.74 -22.26 -19.78
CA VAL A 138 -3.70 -23.27 -19.58
C VAL A 138 -4.04 -24.21 -18.43
N PHE A 139 -4.54 -23.66 -17.33
CA PHE A 139 -4.76 -24.40 -16.10
C PHE A 139 -6.23 -24.73 -15.82
N ARG A 140 -7.03 -24.82 -16.87
CA ARG A 140 -8.48 -25.10 -16.75
C ARG A 140 -8.78 -26.41 -16.02
N SER A 141 -7.95 -27.44 -16.22
CA SER A 141 -8.09 -28.77 -15.58
C SER A 141 -7.62 -28.75 -14.12
N ASN A 142 -6.64 -27.94 -13.79
CA ASN A 142 -6.03 -27.89 -12.46
C ASN A 142 -5.92 -26.43 -11.96
N PRO A 143 -7.04 -25.78 -11.58
CA PRO A 143 -7.07 -24.36 -11.28
C PRO A 143 -6.23 -23.98 -10.04
N THR A 144 -6.07 -24.87 -9.06
CA THR A 144 -5.25 -24.62 -7.87
C THR A 144 -3.77 -24.46 -8.24
N TRP A 145 -3.25 -25.38 -9.07
CA TRP A 145 -1.90 -25.26 -9.61
C TRP A 145 -1.76 -24.04 -10.52
N GLY A 146 -2.82 -23.71 -11.27
CA GLY A 146 -2.87 -22.51 -12.09
C GLY A 146 -2.68 -21.24 -11.27
N VAL A 147 -3.36 -21.12 -10.14
CA VAL A 147 -3.16 -19.97 -9.23
C VAL A 147 -1.71 -19.90 -8.76
N ALA A 148 -1.13 -21.01 -8.28
CA ALA A 148 0.23 -21.02 -7.77
C ALA A 148 1.27 -20.67 -8.84
N VAL A 149 1.25 -21.37 -9.99
CA VAL A 149 2.25 -21.18 -11.06
C VAL A 149 2.15 -19.80 -11.69
N VAL A 150 0.93 -19.34 -12.01
CA VAL A 150 0.72 -18.02 -12.60
C VAL A 150 1.10 -16.91 -11.61
N SER A 151 0.83 -17.09 -10.32
CA SER A 151 1.24 -16.10 -9.30
C SER A 151 2.74 -16.00 -9.16
N LEU A 152 3.46 -17.10 -9.12
CA LEU A 152 4.93 -17.11 -9.09
C LEU A 152 5.51 -16.50 -10.37
N PHE A 153 4.97 -16.85 -11.52
CA PHE A 153 5.39 -16.26 -12.79
C PHE A 153 5.26 -14.74 -12.79
N PHE A 154 4.08 -14.21 -12.42
CA PHE A 154 3.87 -12.77 -12.39
C PHE A 154 4.59 -12.07 -11.23
N ALA A 155 4.92 -12.75 -10.14
CA ALA A 155 5.74 -12.17 -9.07
C ALA A 155 7.17 -11.85 -9.52
N LEU A 156 7.73 -12.61 -10.49
CA LEU A 156 9.05 -12.36 -11.04
C LEU A 156 9.14 -11.05 -11.84
N PHE A 157 8.02 -10.56 -12.36
CA PHE A 157 7.98 -9.28 -13.11
C PHE A 157 7.84 -8.04 -12.23
N TRP A 158 7.72 -8.23 -10.91
CA TRP A 158 7.48 -7.13 -9.98
C TRP A 158 8.75 -6.36 -9.58
N PHE A 159 9.90 -6.90 -9.83
CA PHE A 159 11.17 -6.28 -9.49
C PHE A 159 12.15 -6.30 -10.66
N PRO A 160 13.01 -5.26 -10.79
CA PRO A 160 13.99 -5.21 -11.85
C PRO A 160 15.08 -6.27 -11.62
N ALA A 161 15.57 -6.85 -12.72
CA ALA A 161 16.61 -7.89 -12.67
C ALA A 161 17.89 -7.41 -11.98
N SER A 162 18.19 -6.11 -12.01
CA SER A 162 19.34 -5.50 -11.34
C SER A 162 19.33 -5.66 -9.82
N VAL A 163 18.17 -5.83 -9.19
CA VAL A 163 18.09 -6.06 -7.74
C VAL A 163 18.84 -7.33 -7.33
N LEU A 164 18.83 -8.37 -8.17
CA LEU A 164 19.51 -9.62 -7.87
C LEU A 164 21.03 -9.46 -7.73
N THR A 165 21.63 -8.46 -8.40
CA THR A 165 23.06 -8.19 -8.30
C THR A 165 23.43 -7.42 -7.02
N THR A 166 22.46 -6.87 -6.31
CA THR A 166 22.68 -6.12 -5.05
C THR A 166 22.58 -7.00 -3.81
N LEU A 167 22.20 -8.28 -3.95
CA LEU A 167 22.05 -9.25 -2.85
C LEU A 167 23.39 -9.80 -2.39
N THR A 168 24.20 -8.97 -1.75
CA THR A 168 25.59 -9.28 -1.37
C THR A 168 25.73 -9.81 0.06
N ASP A 169 24.76 -9.56 0.92
CA ASP A 169 24.79 -9.96 2.34
C ASP A 169 23.44 -10.49 2.83
N ASN A 170 23.47 -11.20 3.96
CA ASN A 170 22.27 -11.85 4.53
C ASN A 170 21.15 -10.86 4.86
N LEU A 171 21.48 -9.65 5.30
CA LEU A 171 20.47 -8.63 5.63
C LEU A 171 19.76 -8.14 4.38
N LYS A 172 20.51 -7.85 3.31
CA LYS A 172 19.91 -7.45 2.02
C LYS A 172 19.04 -8.54 1.41
N ILE A 173 19.48 -9.80 1.55
CA ILE A 173 18.66 -10.96 1.14
C ILE A 173 17.37 -11.01 1.96
N ALA A 174 17.44 -10.90 3.28
CA ALA A 174 16.27 -10.90 4.15
C ALA A 174 15.30 -9.74 3.83
N GLN A 175 15.83 -8.54 3.62
CA GLN A 175 15.05 -7.38 3.21
C GLN A 175 14.40 -7.58 1.84
N PHE A 176 15.12 -8.11 0.85
CA PHE A 176 14.54 -8.40 -0.47
C PHE A 176 13.42 -9.43 -0.38
N LEU A 177 13.63 -10.54 0.35
CA LEU A 177 12.59 -11.53 0.56
C LEU A 177 11.36 -10.94 1.25
N GLY A 178 11.57 -10.15 2.29
CA GLY A 178 10.50 -9.53 3.08
C GLY A 178 9.77 -8.42 2.34
N ILE A 179 10.48 -7.38 1.90
CA ILE A 179 9.84 -6.18 1.34
C ILE A 179 9.34 -6.41 -0.09
N THR A 180 9.99 -7.31 -0.86
CA THR A 180 9.72 -7.42 -2.30
C THR A 180 9.10 -8.75 -2.68
N LEU A 181 9.74 -9.88 -2.36
CA LEU A 181 9.33 -11.16 -2.90
C LEU A 181 8.05 -11.71 -2.25
N PHE A 182 7.97 -11.74 -0.91
CA PHE A 182 6.79 -12.26 -0.21
C PHE A 182 5.54 -11.43 -0.48
N PRO A 183 5.56 -10.08 -0.41
CA PRO A 183 4.46 -9.25 -0.86
C PRO A 183 4.05 -9.50 -2.31
N ALA A 184 5.02 -9.58 -3.23
CA ALA A 184 4.74 -9.84 -4.63
C ALA A 184 4.04 -11.20 -4.83
N ILE A 185 4.47 -12.26 -4.14
CA ILE A 185 3.82 -13.58 -4.21
C ILE A 185 2.40 -13.51 -3.66
N SER A 186 2.20 -12.95 -2.47
CA SER A 186 0.89 -12.90 -1.81
C SER A 186 -0.12 -12.06 -2.59
N GLU A 187 0.29 -10.91 -3.09
CA GLU A 187 -0.53 -10.04 -3.94
C GLU A 187 -0.90 -10.74 -5.25
N ASN A 188 0.06 -11.41 -5.89
CA ASN A 188 -0.21 -12.17 -7.11
C ASN A 188 -1.07 -13.41 -6.88
N LEU A 189 -1.06 -14.04 -5.70
CA LEU A 189 -1.98 -15.11 -5.32
C LEU A 189 -3.43 -14.61 -5.29
N LEU A 190 -3.69 -13.49 -4.60
CA LEU A 190 -5.02 -12.89 -4.57
C LEU A 190 -5.48 -12.47 -5.98
N THR A 191 -4.62 -11.79 -6.72
CA THR A 191 -4.94 -11.29 -8.06
C THR A 191 -5.21 -12.43 -9.04
N SER A 192 -4.41 -13.51 -9.01
CA SER A 192 -4.62 -14.70 -9.85
C SER A 192 -5.91 -15.44 -9.48
N TYR A 193 -6.24 -15.50 -8.19
CA TYR A 193 -7.51 -16.09 -7.75
C TYR A 193 -8.72 -15.28 -8.21
N LEU A 194 -8.66 -13.95 -8.14
CA LEU A 194 -9.67 -13.05 -8.68
C LEU A 194 -9.81 -13.22 -10.21
N ALA A 195 -8.68 -13.33 -10.91
CA ALA A 195 -8.64 -13.54 -12.36
C ALA A 195 -9.21 -14.92 -12.76
N LEU A 196 -8.96 -15.96 -11.97
CA LEU A 196 -9.55 -17.29 -12.15
C LEU A 196 -11.09 -17.23 -12.06
N LEU A 197 -11.62 -16.56 -11.02
CA LEU A 197 -13.05 -16.53 -10.75
C LEU A 197 -13.83 -15.56 -11.64
N GLY A 198 -13.30 -14.36 -11.89
CA GLY A 198 -14.04 -13.26 -12.56
C GLY A 198 -13.44 -12.77 -13.87
N GLY A 199 -12.32 -13.32 -14.29
CA GLY A 199 -11.55 -12.82 -15.44
C GLY A 199 -10.71 -11.60 -15.05
N ALA A 200 -10.27 -10.81 -16.03
CA ALA A 200 -9.37 -9.68 -15.81
C ALA A 200 -9.96 -8.57 -14.91
N TRP A 201 -11.26 -8.32 -14.99
CA TRP A 201 -11.87 -7.15 -14.33
C TRP A 201 -11.70 -7.10 -12.82
N PRO A 202 -12.01 -8.15 -12.01
CA PRO A 202 -11.76 -8.10 -10.58
C PRO A 202 -10.28 -7.94 -10.23
N ALA A 203 -9.38 -8.54 -11.01
CA ALA A 203 -7.93 -8.38 -10.85
C ALA A 203 -7.49 -6.93 -11.11
N ILE A 204 -8.01 -6.31 -12.17
CA ILE A 204 -7.78 -4.89 -12.50
C ILE A 204 -8.30 -3.98 -11.37
N VAL A 205 -9.49 -4.26 -10.84
CA VAL A 205 -10.06 -3.46 -9.74
C VAL A 205 -9.18 -3.53 -8.50
N TYR A 206 -8.78 -4.72 -8.07
CA TYR A 206 -7.93 -4.88 -6.89
C TYR A 206 -6.60 -4.14 -7.05
N ARG A 207 -5.86 -4.48 -8.13
CA ARG A 207 -4.54 -3.90 -8.39
C ARG A 207 -4.63 -2.41 -8.69
N GLY A 208 -5.63 -1.98 -9.45
CA GLY A 208 -5.85 -0.57 -9.75
C GLY A 208 -6.17 0.26 -8.50
N THR A 209 -6.94 -0.28 -7.56
CA THR A 209 -7.23 0.39 -6.28
C THR A 209 -5.95 0.61 -5.48
N TRP A 210 -5.12 -0.42 -5.33
CA TRP A 210 -3.87 -0.34 -4.59
C TRP A 210 -2.87 0.62 -5.25
N LEU A 211 -2.61 0.44 -6.56
CA LEU A 211 -1.66 1.27 -7.29
C LEU A 211 -2.14 2.74 -7.44
N ALA A 212 -3.45 2.96 -7.53
CA ALA A 212 -3.97 4.32 -7.51
C ALA A 212 -3.64 5.05 -6.20
N PHE A 213 -3.70 4.36 -5.07
CA PHE A 213 -3.25 4.92 -3.80
C PHE A 213 -1.76 5.23 -3.82
N GLU A 214 -0.90 4.29 -4.21
CA GLU A 214 0.55 4.49 -4.23
C GLU A 214 0.99 5.65 -5.16
N TRP A 215 0.32 5.82 -6.32
CA TRP A 215 0.77 6.76 -7.35
C TRP A 215 0.11 8.13 -7.31
N PHE A 216 -1.07 8.26 -6.70
CA PHE A 216 -1.83 9.51 -6.72
C PHE A 216 -2.05 10.13 -5.33
N PHE A 217 -1.53 9.51 -4.28
CA PHE A 217 -1.65 10.06 -2.95
C PHE A 217 -0.41 10.89 -2.61
N PRO A 218 -0.57 12.12 -2.07
CA PRO A 218 0.55 13.05 -1.84
C PRO A 218 1.44 12.62 -0.67
N ILE A 219 0.89 11.88 0.28
CA ILE A 219 1.59 11.45 1.49
C ILE A 219 1.41 9.94 1.61
N LEU A 220 2.50 9.21 1.64
CA LEU A 220 2.51 7.76 1.70
C LEU A 220 3.07 7.27 3.03
N PRO A 221 2.59 6.12 3.56
CA PRO A 221 3.23 5.49 4.71
C PRO A 221 4.67 5.13 4.40
N ASP A 222 5.56 5.40 5.36
CA ASP A 222 6.98 5.02 5.29
C ASP A 222 7.34 4.08 6.45
N PRO A 223 6.76 2.87 6.48
CA PRO A 223 6.98 1.93 7.57
C PRO A 223 8.37 1.31 7.49
N GLY A 224 8.89 0.94 8.66
CA GLY A 224 10.09 0.12 8.78
C GLY A 224 9.94 -1.19 7.98
N TRP A 225 11.07 -1.75 7.52
CA TRP A 225 11.06 -2.88 6.59
C TRP A 225 10.29 -4.11 7.11
N VAL A 226 10.33 -4.37 8.43
CA VAL A 226 9.62 -5.49 9.06
C VAL A 226 8.10 -5.28 9.01
N THR A 227 7.63 -4.10 9.42
CA THR A 227 6.21 -3.73 9.39
C THR A 227 5.67 -3.77 7.97
N LYS A 228 6.42 -3.23 7.01
CA LYS A 228 6.09 -3.28 5.58
C LYS A 228 5.95 -4.72 5.09
N THR A 229 6.91 -5.59 5.45
CA THR A 229 6.88 -7.02 5.12
C THR A 229 5.62 -7.70 5.62
N LEU A 230 5.30 -7.51 6.90
CA LEU A 230 4.14 -8.16 7.53
C LEU A 230 2.84 -7.72 6.86
N VAL A 231 2.61 -6.41 6.78
CA VAL A 231 1.35 -5.88 6.25
C VAL A 231 1.18 -6.23 4.77
N ALA A 232 2.20 -5.96 3.95
CA ALA A 232 2.12 -6.21 2.51
C ALA A 232 2.04 -7.71 2.14
N THR A 233 2.50 -8.61 3.03
CA THR A 233 2.39 -10.06 2.82
C THR A 233 1.06 -10.62 3.33
N PHE A 234 0.66 -10.28 4.56
CA PHE A 234 -0.50 -10.93 5.18
C PHE A 234 -1.83 -10.36 4.71
N ILE A 235 -1.94 -9.08 4.42
CA ILE A 235 -3.22 -8.48 4.01
C ILE A 235 -3.76 -9.08 2.70
N PRO A 236 -2.99 -9.28 1.62
CA PRO A 236 -3.48 -9.97 0.43
C PRO A 236 -3.90 -11.43 0.71
N LEU A 237 -3.22 -12.14 1.62
CA LEU A 237 -3.61 -13.51 2.01
C LEU A 237 -4.94 -13.53 2.78
N VAL A 238 -5.15 -12.56 3.68
CA VAL A 238 -6.47 -12.36 4.32
C VAL A 238 -7.53 -12.06 3.25
N GLY A 239 -7.24 -11.15 2.31
CA GLY A 239 -8.11 -10.87 1.17
C GLY A 239 -8.47 -12.12 0.36
N LEU A 240 -7.49 -12.98 0.08
CA LEU A 240 -7.69 -14.24 -0.62
C LEU A 240 -8.67 -15.17 0.13
N THR A 241 -8.51 -15.30 1.46
CA THR A 241 -9.40 -16.12 2.28
C THR A 241 -10.81 -15.56 2.32
N LEU A 242 -10.96 -14.24 2.46
CA LEU A 242 -12.26 -13.56 2.44
C LEU A 242 -12.96 -13.74 1.09
N VAL A 243 -12.26 -13.46 -0.03
CA VAL A 243 -12.85 -13.66 -1.37
C VAL A 243 -13.29 -15.11 -1.57
N ARG A 244 -12.47 -16.09 -1.15
CA ARG A 244 -12.81 -17.51 -1.25
C ARG A 244 -14.08 -17.84 -0.45
N GLN A 245 -14.12 -17.42 0.80
CA GLN A 245 -15.25 -17.72 1.70
C GLN A 245 -16.55 -17.09 1.19
N TYR A 246 -16.56 -15.77 0.99
CA TYR A 246 -17.76 -15.05 0.54
C TYR A 246 -18.21 -15.47 -0.86
N TYR A 247 -17.28 -15.80 -1.78
CA TYR A 247 -17.65 -16.33 -3.08
C TYR A 247 -18.36 -17.68 -2.98
N LEU A 248 -17.90 -18.58 -2.10
CA LEU A 248 -18.51 -19.89 -1.90
C LEU A 248 -19.90 -19.74 -1.27
N ASP A 249 -20.08 -18.84 -0.33
CA ASP A 249 -21.36 -18.56 0.33
C ASP A 249 -22.34 -17.94 -0.67
N GLU A 250 -21.94 -16.96 -1.45
CA GLU A 250 -22.77 -16.33 -2.48
C GLU A 250 -23.13 -17.32 -3.60
N LYS A 251 -22.23 -18.26 -3.91
CA LYS A 251 -22.51 -19.34 -4.87
C LYS A 251 -23.59 -20.30 -4.37
N LYS A 252 -23.71 -20.51 -3.05
CA LYS A 252 -24.72 -21.36 -2.40
C LYS A 252 -26.01 -20.59 -2.19
N SER A 253 -25.96 -19.41 -1.59
CA SER A 253 -27.11 -18.58 -1.16
C SER A 253 -28.05 -18.25 -2.32
N ARG A 254 -27.54 -17.94 -3.50
CA ARG A 254 -28.38 -17.65 -4.68
C ARG A 254 -29.09 -18.87 -5.31
N LYS A 255 -29.02 -20.02 -4.68
CA LYS A 255 -29.98 -21.12 -5.03
C LYS A 255 -31.35 -20.94 -4.39
N GLU A 256 -31.43 -20.12 -3.34
CA GLU A 256 -32.63 -20.08 -2.48
C GLU A 256 -33.36 -18.72 -2.40
N LEU A 257 -32.74 -17.57 -2.73
CA LEU A 257 -33.41 -16.26 -2.55
C LEU A 257 -32.95 -15.19 -3.54
N THR A 258 -33.89 -14.52 -4.17
CA THR A 258 -33.84 -13.16 -4.69
C THR A 258 -33.72 -12.18 -3.50
N ARG A 259 -32.56 -12.03 -2.93
CA ARG A 259 -32.31 -11.02 -1.91
C ARG A 259 -31.86 -9.73 -2.60
N GLU A 260 -32.61 -8.65 -2.44
CA GLU A 260 -32.20 -7.31 -2.84
C GLU A 260 -30.84 -7.00 -2.23
N GLU A 261 -29.83 -6.78 -3.08
CA GLU A 261 -28.51 -6.34 -2.65
C GLU A 261 -28.64 -4.94 -2.08
N ASN A 262 -28.33 -4.79 -0.80
CA ASN A 262 -28.33 -3.49 -0.14
C ASN A 262 -27.09 -2.69 -0.57
N HIS A 263 -27.15 -2.07 -1.76
CA HIS A 263 -26.10 -1.23 -2.31
C HIS A 263 -25.71 -0.07 -1.39
N GLN A 264 -26.62 0.36 -0.50
CA GLN A 264 -26.38 1.44 0.45
C GLN A 264 -25.32 1.06 1.51
N ALA A 265 -25.35 -0.16 2.03
CA ALA A 265 -24.37 -0.61 3.03
C ALA A 265 -22.95 -0.67 2.45
N SER A 266 -22.81 -1.08 1.20
CA SER A 266 -21.53 -1.13 0.49
C SER A 266 -20.96 0.27 0.21
N LEU A 267 -21.82 1.21 -0.19
CA LEU A 267 -21.46 2.63 -0.37
C LEU A 267 -21.03 3.28 0.95
N ILE A 268 -21.76 3.05 2.03
CA ILE A 268 -21.45 3.58 3.37
C ILE A 268 -20.09 3.04 3.84
N THR A 269 -19.81 1.75 3.64
CA THR A 269 -18.52 1.15 4.01
C THR A 269 -17.37 1.76 3.20
N GLY A 270 -17.55 1.97 1.89
CA GLY A 270 -16.56 2.62 1.04
C GLY A 270 -16.29 4.09 1.43
N ILE A 271 -17.34 4.85 1.72
CA ILE A 271 -17.23 6.25 2.18
C ILE A 271 -16.56 6.29 3.56
N ALA A 272 -16.93 5.41 4.48
CA ALA A 272 -16.30 5.33 5.80
C ALA A 272 -14.81 5.00 5.70
N ALA A 273 -14.44 4.07 4.82
CA ALA A 273 -13.04 3.74 4.55
C ALA A 273 -12.26 4.97 4.03
N ILE A 274 -12.81 5.70 3.08
CA ILE A 274 -12.20 6.94 2.54
C ILE A 274 -12.04 8.00 3.64
N ILE A 275 -13.03 8.19 4.49
CA ILE A 275 -12.98 9.14 5.60
C ILE A 275 -11.90 8.74 6.61
N ILE A 276 -11.80 7.46 6.96
CA ILE A 276 -10.76 6.94 7.85
C ILE A 276 -9.37 7.14 7.22
N ILE A 277 -9.23 6.87 5.93
CA ILE A 277 -8.01 7.10 5.16
C ILE A 277 -7.59 8.57 5.25
N TRP A 278 -8.52 9.50 5.00
CA TRP A 278 -8.24 10.93 5.06
C TRP A 278 -7.90 11.41 6.48
N PHE A 279 -8.52 10.81 7.49
CA PHE A 279 -8.20 11.10 8.89
C PHE A 279 -6.78 10.66 9.25
N CYS A 280 -6.39 9.43 8.90
CA CYS A 280 -5.05 8.90 9.15
C CYS A 280 -3.97 9.63 8.34
N ALA A 281 -4.27 10.03 7.10
CA ALA A 281 -3.37 10.79 6.24
C ALA A 281 -3.19 12.26 6.66
N GLY A 282 -3.88 12.70 7.73
CA GLY A 282 -3.78 14.09 8.20
C GLY A 282 -4.34 15.12 7.20
N VAL A 283 -5.23 14.70 6.29
CA VAL A 283 -5.97 15.62 5.40
C VAL A 283 -6.83 16.57 6.21
N PHE A 284 -7.37 16.07 7.33
CA PHE A 284 -8.09 16.90 8.28
C PHE A 284 -7.15 17.80 9.09
N SER A 285 -7.70 18.81 9.70
CA SER A 285 -6.97 19.70 10.62
C SER A 285 -6.48 18.99 11.90
N ILE A 286 -6.74 17.69 12.04
CA ILE A 286 -6.43 16.88 13.22
C ILE A 286 -5.79 15.56 12.75
N PHE A 287 -4.69 15.15 13.39
CA PHE A 287 -4.02 13.89 13.10
C PHE A 287 -3.45 13.24 14.37
N PRO A 288 -3.33 11.90 14.42
CA PRO A 288 -2.71 11.18 15.52
C PRO A 288 -1.18 11.18 15.41
N SER A 289 -0.48 11.21 16.55
CA SER A 289 0.98 11.06 16.64
C SER A 289 1.33 10.21 17.86
N VAL A 290 2.27 9.26 17.69
CA VAL A 290 2.72 8.37 18.77
C VAL A 290 3.85 9.03 19.54
N ILE A 291 3.84 8.94 20.86
CA ILE A 291 4.89 9.45 21.73
C ILE A 291 5.87 8.32 22.07
N VAL A 292 7.13 8.53 21.70
CA VAL A 292 8.20 7.53 21.85
C VAL A 292 9.22 7.88 22.93
N SER A 293 9.10 9.07 23.57
CA SER A 293 10.04 9.53 24.59
C SER A 293 9.33 9.89 25.90
N GLY A 294 10.04 9.81 27.02
CA GLY A 294 9.50 10.12 28.35
C GLY A 294 9.64 11.59 28.77
N SER A 295 9.95 12.51 27.85
CA SER A 295 10.16 13.93 28.17
C SER A 295 8.92 14.64 28.69
N MET A 296 7.73 14.09 28.46
CA MET A 296 6.44 14.67 28.86
C MET A 296 5.77 13.93 30.01
N LEU A 297 6.49 13.02 30.67
CA LEU A 297 6.00 12.38 31.91
C LEU A 297 5.71 13.43 33.01
N PRO A 298 4.71 13.22 33.89
CA PRO A 298 3.74 12.11 33.87
C PRO A 298 2.53 12.34 32.97
N VAL A 299 2.39 13.51 32.32
CA VAL A 299 1.19 13.95 31.59
C VAL A 299 0.98 13.12 30.31
N ILE A 300 2.05 12.81 29.60
CA ILE A 300 2.02 11.95 28.42
C ILE A 300 3.05 10.84 28.62
N GLN A 301 2.58 9.61 28.56
CA GLN A 301 3.42 8.44 28.74
C GLN A 301 3.97 7.94 27.41
N ILE A 302 5.07 7.21 27.50
CA ILE A 302 5.63 6.50 26.34
C ILE A 302 4.59 5.49 25.83
N GLY A 303 4.32 5.49 24.52
CA GLY A 303 3.30 4.65 23.91
C GLY A 303 1.88 5.24 23.88
N ASP A 304 1.70 6.46 24.40
CA ASP A 304 0.46 7.19 24.20
C ASP A 304 0.37 7.72 22.74
N VAL A 305 -0.85 7.81 22.25
CA VAL A 305 -1.15 8.51 20.99
C VAL A 305 -1.75 9.87 21.34
N VAL A 306 -1.11 10.92 20.89
CA VAL A 306 -1.63 12.28 21.01
C VAL A 306 -2.36 12.69 19.75
N ILE A 307 -3.50 13.34 19.91
CA ILE A 307 -4.23 13.95 18.81
C ILE A 307 -3.76 15.39 18.66
N VAL A 308 -3.14 15.69 17.53
CA VAL A 308 -2.58 17.01 17.23
C VAL A 308 -3.51 17.74 16.28
N LYS A 309 -3.92 18.96 16.65
CA LYS A 309 -4.67 19.88 15.81
C LYS A 309 -3.70 20.85 15.16
N LYS A 310 -3.69 20.89 13.82
CA LYS A 310 -2.91 21.90 13.08
C LYS A 310 -3.45 23.29 13.41
N ILE A 311 -2.58 24.11 13.95
CA ILE A 311 -2.87 25.53 14.23
C ILE A 311 -1.67 26.37 13.82
N PRO A 312 -1.87 27.59 13.32
CA PRO A 312 -0.74 28.50 13.11
C PRO A 312 -0.12 28.92 14.44
N ALA A 313 1.19 29.21 14.42
CA ALA A 313 1.95 29.52 15.63
C ALA A 313 1.42 30.75 16.39
N GLU A 314 0.71 31.67 15.72
CA GLU A 314 0.08 32.85 16.32
C GLU A 314 -1.02 32.50 17.34
N GLN A 315 -1.65 31.34 17.15
CA GLN A 315 -2.72 30.85 18.03
C GLN A 315 -2.23 30.04 19.23
N VAL A 316 -0.92 29.74 19.27
CA VAL A 316 -0.30 29.03 20.39
C VAL A 316 -0.22 29.92 21.61
N GLN A 317 -0.57 29.39 22.77
CA GLN A 317 -0.53 30.07 24.08
C GLN A 317 0.47 29.40 25.02
N VAL A 318 0.94 30.16 26.01
CA VAL A 318 1.74 29.60 27.09
C VAL A 318 0.91 28.56 27.86
N GLY A 319 1.52 27.39 28.09
CA GLY A 319 0.86 26.23 28.69
C GLY A 319 0.38 25.19 27.68
N ASP A 320 0.24 25.53 26.38
CA ASP A 320 -0.10 24.57 25.36
C ASP A 320 1.02 23.52 25.19
N ILE A 321 0.64 22.27 24.94
CA ILE A 321 1.58 21.24 24.47
C ILE A 321 1.53 21.28 22.93
N ILE A 322 2.66 21.62 22.32
CA ILE A 322 2.78 21.70 20.88
C ILE A 322 3.64 20.58 20.34
N GLN A 323 3.33 20.13 19.13
CA GLN A 323 4.23 19.31 18.33
C GLN A 323 4.96 20.20 17.34
N PHE A 324 6.27 20.08 17.25
CA PHE A 324 7.13 20.83 16.34
C PHE A 324 8.19 19.95 15.70
N LYS A 325 8.70 20.38 14.56
CA LYS A 325 9.76 19.68 13.81
C LYS A 325 11.12 20.14 14.32
N THR A 326 12.01 19.20 14.59
CA THR A 326 13.46 19.38 14.70
C THR A 326 14.13 18.81 13.46
N GLU A 327 15.43 18.94 13.30
CA GLU A 327 16.17 18.49 12.10
C GLU A 327 15.87 17.03 11.72
N ASN A 328 15.70 16.13 12.69
CA ASN A 328 15.53 14.69 12.44
C ASN A 328 14.21 14.11 12.95
N ASN A 329 13.47 14.83 13.82
CA ASN A 329 12.32 14.25 14.51
C ASN A 329 11.19 15.26 14.73
N ARG A 330 10.03 14.74 15.15
CA ARG A 330 8.94 15.54 15.73
C ARG A 330 8.97 15.40 17.24
N VAL A 331 8.95 16.52 17.94
CA VAL A 331 9.00 16.59 19.40
C VAL A 331 7.70 17.22 19.89
N ALA A 332 7.18 16.72 21.01
CA ALA A 332 6.02 17.30 21.68
C ALA A 332 6.44 17.82 23.05
N HIS A 333 6.45 19.14 23.24
CA HIS A 333 6.81 19.78 24.52
C HIS A 333 5.82 20.89 24.86
N ARG A 334 5.85 21.35 26.12
CA ARG A 334 5.00 22.42 26.60
C ARG A 334 5.63 23.77 26.33
N VAL A 335 4.83 24.72 25.87
CA VAL A 335 5.22 26.13 25.73
C VAL A 335 5.25 26.77 27.11
N ILE A 336 6.40 27.22 27.56
CA ILE A 336 6.60 27.87 28.86
C ILE A 336 6.70 29.39 28.76
N ASP A 337 7.13 29.90 27.61
CA ASP A 337 7.26 31.33 27.35
C ASP A 337 7.10 31.61 25.84
N ILE A 338 6.73 32.84 25.50
CA ILE A 338 6.60 33.31 24.14
C ILE A 338 7.34 34.64 24.02
N ARG A 339 8.34 34.72 23.15
CA ARG A 339 9.18 35.90 22.97
C ARG A 339 9.06 36.43 21.54
N GLU A 340 9.43 37.65 21.37
CA GLU A 340 9.60 38.28 20.07
C GLU A 340 11.09 38.52 19.81
N GLU A 341 11.66 37.78 18.85
CA GLU A 341 13.06 37.92 18.44
C GLU A 341 13.07 38.28 16.95
N ASN A 342 13.81 39.33 16.59
CA ASN A 342 13.92 39.78 15.19
C ASN A 342 12.57 40.02 14.48
N HIS A 343 11.58 40.57 15.17
CA HIS A 343 10.20 40.74 14.69
C HIS A 343 9.46 39.44 14.37
N GLN A 344 9.92 38.31 14.89
CA GLN A 344 9.26 37.02 14.79
C GLN A 344 8.90 36.46 16.19
N LYS A 345 7.73 35.88 16.28
CA LYS A 345 7.27 35.20 17.51
C LYS A 345 8.01 33.87 17.64
N VAL A 346 8.81 33.69 18.69
CA VAL A 346 9.50 32.44 19.00
C VAL A 346 8.91 31.81 20.24
N LEU A 347 8.81 30.47 20.26
CA LEU A 347 8.20 29.72 21.35
C LEU A 347 9.32 29.03 22.15
N ILE A 348 9.33 29.29 23.45
CA ILE A 348 10.24 28.60 24.36
C ILE A 348 9.51 27.40 24.92
N THR A 349 10.07 26.23 24.71
CA THR A 349 9.45 24.95 25.07
C THR A 349 10.28 24.20 26.12
N LYS A 350 9.60 23.31 26.82
CA LYS A 350 10.21 22.43 27.82
C LYS A 350 9.40 21.14 27.93
N GLY A 351 10.06 19.99 27.95
CA GLY A 351 9.43 18.74 28.36
C GLY A 351 9.06 18.74 29.81
N ASP A 352 7.87 18.27 30.16
CA ASP A 352 7.37 18.30 31.56
C ASP A 352 8.30 17.53 32.52
N ASN A 353 9.00 16.51 32.04
CA ASN A 353 9.98 15.71 32.81
C ASN A 353 11.43 16.19 32.61
N ASN A 354 11.70 17.20 31.84
CA ASN A 354 13.06 17.70 31.62
C ASN A 354 13.45 18.66 32.73
N GLN A 355 14.73 18.65 33.17
CA GLN A 355 15.24 19.61 34.14
C GLN A 355 15.45 20.99 33.54
N ALA A 356 15.93 21.06 32.29
CA ALA A 356 16.23 22.29 31.56
C ALA A 356 15.18 22.59 30.50
N VAL A 357 15.11 23.85 30.11
CA VAL A 357 14.39 24.36 28.94
C VAL A 357 15.08 23.85 27.69
N ASP A 358 14.35 23.70 26.61
CA ASP A 358 14.94 23.31 25.30
C ASP A 358 15.94 24.37 24.84
N SER A 359 17.09 23.92 24.34
CA SER A 359 18.22 24.81 23.99
C SER A 359 17.89 25.80 22.89
N ASP A 360 17.09 25.39 21.93
CA ASP A 360 16.73 26.20 20.78
C ASP A 360 15.28 26.62 20.81
N PRO A 361 14.98 27.93 20.62
CA PRO A 361 13.61 28.40 20.49
C PRO A 361 12.94 27.79 19.26
N VAL A 362 11.66 27.45 19.39
CA VAL A 362 10.86 26.91 18.28
C VAL A 362 10.33 28.07 17.42
N LEU A 363 10.70 28.04 16.14
CA LEU A 363 10.25 29.01 15.15
C LEU A 363 8.81 28.70 14.71
N PRO A 364 8.05 29.72 14.24
CA PRO A 364 6.67 29.54 13.76
C PRO A 364 6.52 28.47 12.70
N GLU A 365 7.48 28.35 11.79
CA GLU A 365 7.49 27.40 10.66
C GLU A 365 7.69 25.95 11.11
N GLN A 366 8.28 25.75 12.29
CA GLN A 366 8.52 24.43 12.85
C GLN A 366 7.27 23.86 13.57
N VAL A 367 6.30 24.73 13.91
CA VAL A 367 5.09 24.31 14.62
C VAL A 367 4.21 23.47 13.72
N VAL A 368 3.96 22.23 14.12
CA VAL A 368 3.08 21.31 13.41
C VAL A 368 1.64 21.44 13.92
N GLY A 369 1.47 21.66 15.22
CA GLY A 369 0.14 21.85 15.80
C GLY A 369 0.14 21.71 17.33
N ARG A 370 -1.05 21.81 17.93
CA ARG A 370 -1.29 21.68 19.37
C ARG A 370 -1.91 20.33 19.71
N VAL A 371 -1.46 19.70 20.78
CA VAL A 371 -2.06 18.50 21.33
C VAL A 371 -3.42 18.86 21.94
N VAL A 372 -4.48 18.21 21.50
CA VAL A 372 -5.86 18.45 21.93
C VAL A 372 -6.47 17.29 22.71
N ALA A 373 -5.92 16.09 22.56
CA ALA A 373 -6.33 14.91 23.31
C ALA A 373 -5.17 13.91 23.42
N ILE A 374 -5.21 13.07 24.45
CA ILE A 374 -4.24 12.00 24.70
C ILE A 374 -5.03 10.70 24.79
N ILE A 375 -4.62 9.69 24.04
CA ILE A 375 -5.22 8.36 24.04
C ILE A 375 -4.18 7.39 24.63
N PRO A 376 -4.39 6.91 25.88
CA PRO A 376 -3.38 6.14 26.57
C PRO A 376 -3.11 4.78 25.89
N LYS A 377 -1.84 4.40 25.84
CA LYS A 377 -1.35 3.03 25.51
C LYS A 377 -1.71 2.43 24.16
N ILE A 378 -2.40 3.14 23.27
CA ILE A 378 -2.75 2.64 21.92
C ILE A 378 -1.51 2.58 21.01
N GLY A 379 -0.48 3.34 21.26
CA GLY A 379 0.78 3.33 20.51
C GLY A 379 1.74 2.18 20.87
N TRP A 380 1.45 1.37 21.88
CA TRP A 380 2.32 0.26 22.32
C TRP A 380 2.70 -0.76 21.22
N PRO A 381 1.79 -1.20 20.34
CA PRO A 381 2.16 -2.10 19.25
C PRO A 381 3.23 -1.50 18.31
N SER A 382 3.18 -0.19 18.10
CA SER A 382 4.16 0.57 17.33
C SER A 382 5.56 0.52 17.96
N MET A 383 5.62 0.68 19.27
CA MET A 383 6.89 0.68 19.99
C MET A 383 7.59 -0.67 20.00
N ILE A 384 6.82 -1.78 20.12
CA ILE A 384 7.36 -3.14 20.06
C ILE A 384 8.02 -3.39 18.69
N ILE A 385 7.47 -2.82 17.63
CA ILE A 385 7.98 -2.96 16.26
C ILE A 385 9.23 -2.09 16.03
N HIS A 386 9.29 -0.91 16.68
CA HIS A 386 10.46 0.00 16.59
C HIS A 386 11.62 -0.38 17.48
N SER A 387 11.37 -1.05 18.61
CA SER A 387 12.41 -1.55 19.50
C SER A 387 13.03 -2.85 18.97
N ALA A 388 13.63 -2.81 17.79
CA ALA A 388 14.53 -3.89 17.33
C ALA A 388 15.80 -3.99 18.22
N ASP A 389 15.90 -3.18 19.25
CA ASP A 389 16.95 -3.22 20.26
C ASP A 389 16.38 -3.83 21.56
N LEU A 390 16.80 -5.07 21.85
CA LEU A 390 16.39 -5.81 23.07
C LEU A 390 16.66 -5.06 24.39
N SER A 391 17.46 -4.00 24.37
CA SER A 391 17.76 -3.15 25.51
C SER A 391 16.55 -2.31 25.94
N ALA A 392 15.75 -1.82 25.00
CA ALA A 392 14.52 -1.09 25.31
C ALA A 392 13.43 -1.99 25.91
N PHE A 393 13.42 -3.26 25.52
CA PHE A 393 12.49 -4.26 26.08
C PHE A 393 12.82 -4.60 27.55
N LYS A 394 14.12 -4.62 27.90
CA LYS A 394 14.55 -4.80 29.29
C LYS A 394 14.16 -3.64 30.20
N LEU A 395 14.35 -2.41 29.76
CA LEU A 395 13.95 -1.21 30.49
C LEU A 395 12.44 -1.13 30.70
N LEU A 396 11.66 -1.55 29.73
CA LEU A 396 10.19 -1.64 29.80
C LEU A 396 9.72 -2.74 30.75
N ALA A 397 10.37 -3.91 30.75
CA ALA A 397 10.06 -5.01 31.66
C ALA A 397 10.40 -4.66 33.12
N GLU A 398 11.46 -3.89 33.36
CA GLU A 398 11.84 -3.39 34.69
C GLU A 398 10.88 -2.32 35.22
N GLN A 399 10.31 -1.46 34.36
CA GLN A 399 9.27 -0.51 34.77
C GLN A 399 7.94 -1.19 35.10
N ILE A 400 7.55 -2.24 34.40
CA ILE A 400 6.32 -3.00 34.68
C ILE A 400 6.45 -3.80 35.98
N ASN A 401 7.63 -4.34 36.28
CA ASN A 401 7.88 -5.09 37.51
C ASN A 401 8.17 -4.22 38.72
N GLY A 402 8.40 -2.93 38.55
CA GLY A 402 8.59 -1.97 39.66
C GLY A 402 7.32 -1.27 40.15
N GLU A 403 6.18 -1.49 39.50
CA GLU A 403 4.85 -0.95 39.87
C GLU A 403 3.92 -2.02 40.49
N LEU A 404 4.42 -3.23 40.78
CA LEU A 404 3.75 -4.30 41.53
C LEU A 404 4.43 -4.47 42.90
#